data_c48d60dda39a8cfb4e4b7f5a8d227721
#
_entry.id   c48d60dda39a8cfb4e4b7f5a8d227721
#
_cell.length_a   1.000
_cell.length_b   1.000
_cell.length_c   1.000
_cell.angle_alpha   90.00
_cell.angle_beta   90.00
_cell.angle_gamma   90.00
#
_symmetry.space_group_name_H-M   'P 1'
#
loop_
_entity.id
_entity.type
_entity.pdbx_description
1 polymer ?
#
loop_
_entity_poly.entity_id
_entity_poly.type
_entity_poly.pdbx_seq_one_letter_code
_entity_poly.pdbx_strand_id
1 'polypeptide(L)'
;NSSSALTIILLSDIAEFMTSYTMKKTRDSIAHMMNLNDDFVWKKYEDGSVKKVLVENIKEGDKVVVHTGEKICVDGVVLSGEAVVDQSAVTGEYMPDIKKIGSEVFSGSLVKNGNIIVDTKRAGDNTVVSRIINMVENAPYNKAQIQDYADKFSNYLVPFNFLLAGATYLATKSFTRALNMMVIDYSCGIKLSTAAAFSATINNAVKQG
;
A
#
# COMPACT_ATOMS: atom_id res chain seq x y z
N ASN A 1 11.11 6.76 39.49
CA ASN A 1 10.09 7.81 39.40
C ASN A 1 8.97 7.34 38.48
N SER A 2 7.77 7.08 39.02
CA SER A 2 6.60 6.66 38.23
C SER A 2 6.23 7.67 37.12
N SER A 3 6.53 8.94 37.34
CA SER A 3 6.35 10.03 36.39
C SER A 3 7.21 9.87 35.15
N SER A 4 8.47 9.44 35.26
CA SER A 4 9.35 9.21 34.09
C SER A 4 8.90 8.01 33.25
N ALA A 5 8.40 6.94 33.87
CA ALA A 5 7.88 5.78 33.16
C ALA A 5 6.60 6.14 32.39
N LEU A 6 5.71 6.91 33.01
CA LEU A 6 4.48 7.40 32.35
C LEU A 6 4.80 8.30 31.15
N THR A 7 5.80 9.16 31.28
CA THR A 7 6.24 10.04 30.17
C THR A 7 6.81 9.24 29.01
N ILE A 8 7.59 8.18 29.26
CA ILE A 8 8.16 7.32 28.20
C ILE A 8 7.05 6.58 27.46
N ILE A 9 6.09 6.01 28.20
CA ILE A 9 4.94 5.30 27.60
C ILE A 9 4.13 6.27 26.73
N LEU A 10 3.80 7.45 27.26
CA LEU A 10 3.04 8.47 26.51
C LEU A 10 3.76 8.91 25.23
N LEU A 11 5.08 9.13 25.30
CA LEU A 11 5.89 9.47 24.12
C LEU A 11 5.92 8.33 23.09
N SER A 12 6.00 7.08 23.54
CA SER A 12 5.98 5.90 22.68
C SER A 12 4.63 5.77 21.96
N ASP A 13 3.52 5.93 22.68
CA ASP A 13 2.17 5.86 22.11
C ASP A 13 1.93 6.99 21.11
N ILE A 14 2.40 8.21 21.40
CA ILE A 14 2.33 9.33 20.45
C ILE A 14 3.13 9.04 19.19
N ALA A 15 4.35 8.49 19.31
CA ALA A 15 5.18 8.16 18.16
C ALA A 15 4.53 7.07 17.29
N GLU A 16 3.94 6.05 17.90
CA GLU A 16 3.23 4.99 17.18
C GLU A 16 1.97 5.52 16.49
N PHE A 17 1.20 6.37 17.16
CA PHE A 17 0.05 7.06 16.59
C PHE A 17 0.44 7.93 15.39
N MET A 18 1.50 8.75 15.50
CA MET A 18 1.99 9.58 14.40
C MET A 18 2.44 8.75 13.21
N THR A 19 3.11 7.63 13.44
CA THR A 19 3.54 6.72 12.38
C THR A 19 2.35 6.12 11.65
N SER A 20 1.37 5.60 12.38
CA SER A 20 0.14 5.03 11.84
C SER A 20 -0.68 6.07 11.07
N TYR A 21 -0.79 7.29 11.59
CA TYR A 21 -1.49 8.39 10.94
C TYR A 21 -0.82 8.82 9.63
N THR A 22 0.52 8.92 9.62
CA THR A 22 1.29 9.27 8.43
C THR A 22 1.16 8.21 7.35
N MET A 23 1.23 6.92 7.72
CA MET A 23 1.04 5.80 6.80
C MET A 23 -0.35 5.82 6.17
N LYS A 24 -1.40 6.03 6.98
CA LYS A 24 -2.78 6.15 6.47
C LYS A 24 -2.89 7.31 5.47
N LYS A 25 -2.39 8.49 5.82
CA LYS A 25 -2.45 9.66 4.95
C LYS A 25 -1.67 9.47 3.64
N THR A 26 -0.53 8.78 3.69
CA THR A 26 0.25 8.45 2.49
C THR A 26 -0.53 7.50 1.57
N ARG A 27 -1.20 6.49 2.14
CA ARG A 27 -2.08 5.59 1.38
C ARG A 27 -3.23 6.33 0.69
N ASP A 28 -3.94 7.17 1.44
CA ASP A 28 -5.04 7.97 0.90
C ASP A 28 -4.54 8.89 -0.24
N SER A 29 -3.34 9.46 -0.10
CA SER A 29 -2.73 10.29 -1.15
C SER A 29 -2.38 9.50 -2.40
N ILE A 30 -1.84 8.29 -2.27
CA ILE A 30 -1.54 7.42 -3.41
C ILE A 30 -2.84 6.98 -4.10
N ALA A 31 -3.85 6.57 -3.35
CA ALA A 31 -5.15 6.21 -3.89
C ALA A 31 -5.81 7.38 -4.63
N HIS A 32 -5.71 8.60 -4.09
CA HIS A 32 -6.19 9.82 -4.75
C HIS A 32 -5.39 10.20 -6.01
N MET A 33 -4.07 9.98 -6.05
CA MET A 33 -3.25 10.21 -7.24
C MET A 33 -3.62 9.28 -8.40
N MET A 34 -3.95 8.04 -8.08
CA MET A 34 -4.39 7.06 -9.08
C MET A 34 -5.85 7.25 -9.50
N ASN A 35 -6.61 8.05 -8.75
CA ASN A 35 -7.98 8.54 -8.96
C ASN A 35 -8.84 7.61 -9.84
N LEU A 36 -9.13 6.42 -9.32
CA LEU A 36 -9.98 5.41 -9.96
C LEU A 36 -11.47 5.69 -9.75
N ASN A 37 -11.81 6.85 -9.21
CA ASN A 37 -13.18 7.23 -8.84
C ASN A 37 -14.00 7.74 -10.02
N ASP A 38 -14.05 7.02 -11.12
CA ASP A 38 -15.25 7.03 -11.94
C ASP A 38 -16.15 5.92 -11.42
N ASP A 39 -17.08 6.24 -10.55
CA ASP A 39 -18.02 5.28 -9.97
C ASP A 39 -18.89 4.60 -11.04
N PHE A 40 -18.93 5.15 -12.25
CA PHE A 40 -19.80 4.72 -13.31
C PHE A 40 -19.07 4.58 -14.66
N VAL A 41 -19.50 3.57 -15.43
CA VAL A 41 -19.04 3.31 -16.80
C VAL A 41 -20.21 3.06 -17.73
N TRP A 42 -19.98 3.21 -19.04
CA TRP A 42 -20.97 2.92 -20.05
C TRP A 42 -20.88 1.47 -20.50
N LYS A 43 -21.82 0.64 -20.07
CA LYS A 43 -21.92 -0.76 -20.49
C LYS A 43 -22.78 -0.87 -21.74
N LYS A 44 -22.26 -1.51 -22.79
CA LYS A 44 -23.00 -1.86 -24.00
C LYS A 44 -23.58 -3.26 -23.86
N TYR A 45 -24.87 -3.39 -24.06
CA TYR A 45 -25.62 -4.65 -24.02
C TYR A 45 -25.72 -5.28 -25.41
N GLU A 46 -26.13 -6.55 -25.47
CA GLU A 46 -26.30 -7.30 -26.73
C GLU A 46 -27.38 -6.72 -27.62
N ASP A 47 -28.41 -6.09 -27.04
CA ASP A 47 -29.46 -5.36 -27.75
C ASP A 47 -28.98 -4.06 -28.41
N GLY A 48 -27.69 -3.72 -28.24
CA GLY A 48 -27.10 -2.48 -28.73
C GLY A 48 -27.29 -1.27 -27.81
N SER A 49 -28.08 -1.39 -26.74
CA SER A 49 -28.29 -0.30 -25.77
C SER A 49 -27.01 -0.03 -24.99
N VAL A 50 -26.78 1.24 -24.64
CA VAL A 50 -25.67 1.67 -23.78
C VAL A 50 -26.26 2.28 -22.52
N LYS A 51 -25.88 1.76 -21.37
CA LYS A 51 -26.38 2.25 -20.07
C LYS A 51 -25.22 2.55 -19.12
N LYS A 52 -25.39 3.58 -18.33
CA LYS A 52 -24.44 3.94 -17.28
C LYS A 52 -24.64 3.01 -16.09
N VAL A 53 -23.61 2.28 -15.69
CA VAL A 53 -23.63 1.31 -14.58
C VAL A 53 -22.45 1.55 -13.64
N LEU A 54 -22.55 1.11 -12.41
CA LEU A 54 -21.42 1.15 -11.47
C LEU A 54 -20.29 0.24 -11.96
N VAL A 55 -19.04 0.67 -11.81
CA VAL A 55 -17.84 -0.12 -12.17
C VAL A 55 -17.84 -1.48 -11.50
N GLU A 56 -18.30 -1.56 -10.26
CA GLU A 56 -18.41 -2.80 -9.48
C GLU A 56 -19.30 -3.86 -10.11
N ASN A 57 -20.24 -3.44 -10.98
CA ASN A 57 -21.16 -4.33 -11.68
C ASN A 57 -20.63 -4.85 -13.02
N ILE A 58 -19.42 -4.43 -13.42
CA ILE A 58 -18.77 -4.89 -14.63
C ILE A 58 -18.07 -6.23 -14.37
N LYS A 59 -18.29 -7.17 -15.30
CA LYS A 59 -17.72 -8.52 -15.27
C LYS A 59 -16.87 -8.78 -16.49
N GLU A 60 -16.06 -9.82 -16.41
CA GLU A 60 -15.32 -10.34 -17.57
C GLU A 60 -16.28 -10.69 -18.71
N GLY A 61 -15.94 -10.27 -19.93
CA GLY A 61 -16.76 -10.40 -21.14
C GLY A 61 -17.75 -9.26 -21.38
N ASP A 62 -17.93 -8.33 -20.45
CA ASP A 62 -18.76 -7.15 -20.65
C ASP A 62 -18.10 -6.17 -21.62
N LYS A 63 -18.92 -5.48 -22.42
CA LYS A 63 -18.46 -4.48 -23.38
C LYS A 63 -18.62 -3.10 -22.76
N VAL A 64 -17.50 -2.39 -22.58
CA VAL A 64 -17.46 -1.05 -22.00
C VAL A 64 -17.16 -0.04 -23.10
N VAL A 65 -17.98 1.01 -23.18
CA VAL A 65 -17.76 2.16 -24.07
C VAL A 65 -17.01 3.22 -23.30
N VAL A 66 -15.94 3.75 -23.89
CA VAL A 66 -15.15 4.82 -23.28
C VAL A 66 -15.04 5.97 -24.28
N HIS A 67 -15.40 7.17 -23.84
CA HIS A 67 -15.40 8.38 -24.67
C HIS A 67 -14.18 9.25 -24.38
N THR A 68 -13.97 10.22 -25.27
CA THR A 68 -12.96 11.26 -25.06
C THR A 68 -13.10 11.93 -23.69
N GLY A 69 -11.99 12.04 -22.95
CA GLY A 69 -11.93 12.62 -21.61
C GLY A 69 -12.27 11.65 -20.47
N GLU A 70 -12.72 10.44 -20.78
CA GLU A 70 -13.03 9.41 -19.79
C GLU A 70 -11.83 8.50 -19.51
N LYS A 71 -11.78 7.98 -18.29
CA LYS A 71 -10.81 6.96 -17.90
C LYS A 71 -11.31 5.57 -18.24
N ILE A 72 -10.39 4.71 -18.63
CA ILE A 72 -10.64 3.28 -18.80
C ILE A 72 -10.65 2.64 -17.42
N CYS A 73 -11.76 2.02 -17.02
CA CYS A 73 -11.93 1.41 -15.70
C CYS A 73 -11.71 -0.10 -15.67
N VAL A 74 -11.37 -0.71 -16.82
CA VAL A 74 -11.21 -2.15 -16.99
C VAL A 74 -9.92 -2.45 -17.78
N ASP A 75 -9.35 -3.63 -17.58
CA ASP A 75 -8.34 -4.12 -18.49
C ASP A 75 -9.03 -4.96 -19.59
N GLY A 76 -8.65 -4.74 -20.84
CA GLY A 76 -9.28 -5.46 -21.93
C GLY A 76 -8.67 -5.20 -23.29
N VAL A 77 -9.42 -5.59 -24.31
CA VAL A 77 -9.03 -5.47 -25.72
C VAL A 77 -10.06 -4.62 -26.47
N VAL A 78 -9.59 -3.71 -27.30
CA VAL A 78 -10.45 -2.87 -28.13
C VAL A 78 -11.18 -3.72 -29.16
N LEU A 79 -12.52 -3.75 -29.11
CA LEU A 79 -13.40 -4.43 -30.07
C LEU A 79 -13.73 -3.58 -31.26
N SER A 80 -13.91 -2.28 -31.06
CA SER A 80 -14.22 -1.33 -32.14
C SER A 80 -13.84 0.09 -31.72
N GLY A 81 -13.66 0.93 -32.74
CA GLY A 81 -13.23 2.31 -32.59
C GLY A 81 -11.71 2.48 -32.62
N GLU A 82 -11.30 3.73 -32.51
CA GLU A 82 -9.91 4.15 -32.46
C GLU A 82 -9.83 5.33 -31.49
N ALA A 83 -8.81 5.35 -30.64
CA ALA A 83 -8.59 6.43 -29.69
C ALA A 83 -7.11 6.64 -29.41
N VAL A 84 -6.76 7.88 -29.10
CA VAL A 84 -5.49 8.25 -28.52
C VAL A 84 -5.60 8.08 -27.01
N VAL A 85 -4.83 7.16 -26.44
CA VAL A 85 -4.90 6.79 -25.04
C VAL A 85 -3.58 7.11 -24.35
N ASP A 86 -3.67 7.83 -23.25
CA ASP A 86 -2.56 8.13 -22.35
C ASP A 86 -2.50 7.04 -21.27
N GLN A 87 -1.46 6.24 -21.32
CA GLN A 87 -1.21 5.15 -20.38
C GLN A 87 -0.08 5.46 -19.39
N SER A 88 0.40 6.71 -19.35
CA SER A 88 1.55 7.12 -18.53
C SER A 88 1.41 6.79 -17.06
N ALA A 89 0.21 6.85 -16.52
CA ALA A 89 -0.06 6.49 -15.13
C ALA A 89 0.16 5.01 -14.80
N VAL A 90 0.13 4.14 -15.82
CA VAL A 90 0.24 2.66 -15.66
C VAL A 90 1.57 2.14 -16.17
N THR A 91 1.99 2.59 -17.36
CA THR A 91 3.20 2.10 -18.03
C THR A 91 4.43 2.97 -17.76
N GLY A 92 4.22 4.22 -17.35
CA GLY A 92 5.28 5.22 -17.21
C GLY A 92 5.70 5.86 -18.54
N GLU A 93 5.14 5.43 -19.67
CA GLU A 93 5.44 6.00 -20.99
C GLU A 93 4.68 7.31 -21.18
N TYR A 94 5.41 8.41 -21.38
CA TYR A 94 4.85 9.75 -21.45
C TYR A 94 4.09 10.05 -22.75
N MET A 95 4.34 9.30 -23.84
CA MET A 95 3.68 9.54 -25.12
C MET A 95 2.36 8.77 -25.22
N PRO A 96 1.24 9.47 -25.48
CA PRO A 96 -0.03 8.82 -25.76
C PRO A 96 0.08 7.91 -27.01
N ASP A 97 -0.52 6.74 -26.94
CA ASP A 97 -0.51 5.74 -28.00
C ASP A 97 -1.89 5.63 -28.69
N ILE A 98 -1.87 5.30 -29.99
CA ILE A 98 -3.09 5.12 -30.76
C ILE A 98 -3.55 3.67 -30.59
N LYS A 99 -4.67 3.48 -29.91
CA LYS A 99 -5.30 2.18 -29.72
C LYS A 99 -6.36 1.94 -30.77
N LYS A 100 -6.23 0.80 -31.46
CA LYS A 100 -7.11 0.33 -32.52
C LYS A 100 -7.72 -1.03 -32.18
N ILE A 101 -8.58 -1.55 -33.01
CA ILE A 101 -9.17 -2.89 -32.86
C ILE A 101 -8.05 -3.92 -32.61
N GLY A 102 -8.19 -4.70 -31.56
CA GLY A 102 -7.21 -5.69 -31.13
C GLY A 102 -6.11 -5.17 -30.20
N SER A 103 -6.01 -3.85 -29.98
CA SER A 103 -5.04 -3.29 -29.01
C SER A 103 -5.48 -3.55 -27.56
N GLU A 104 -4.52 -3.85 -26.71
CA GLU A 104 -4.75 -3.94 -25.27
C GLU A 104 -4.80 -2.56 -24.62
N VAL A 105 -5.70 -2.42 -23.67
CA VAL A 105 -5.89 -1.22 -22.86
C VAL A 105 -5.97 -1.60 -21.37
N PHE A 106 -5.50 -0.71 -20.51
CA PHE A 106 -5.39 -0.94 -19.07
C PHE A 106 -6.23 0.06 -18.29
N SER A 107 -6.79 -0.40 -17.19
CA SER A 107 -7.47 0.43 -16.20
C SER A 107 -6.54 1.56 -15.76
N GLY A 108 -7.10 2.74 -15.46
CA GLY A 108 -6.33 3.94 -15.10
C GLY A 108 -5.81 4.76 -16.28
N SER A 109 -5.92 4.28 -17.52
CA SER A 109 -5.56 5.02 -18.72
C SER A 109 -6.62 6.05 -19.08
N LEU A 110 -6.22 7.17 -19.69
CA LEU A 110 -7.11 8.26 -20.09
C LEU A 110 -7.28 8.33 -21.60
N VAL A 111 -8.50 8.33 -22.10
CA VAL A 111 -8.81 8.56 -23.51
C VAL A 111 -8.70 10.06 -23.80
N LYS A 112 -7.65 10.47 -24.52
CA LYS A 112 -7.42 11.89 -24.89
C LYS A 112 -8.30 12.33 -26.06
N ASN A 113 -8.49 11.45 -27.03
CA ASN A 113 -9.30 11.73 -28.22
C ASN A 113 -9.79 10.41 -28.82
N GLY A 114 -10.99 10.41 -29.38
CA GLY A 114 -11.64 9.25 -29.98
C GLY A 114 -12.56 8.51 -29.03
N ASN A 115 -13.14 7.41 -29.51
CA ASN A 115 -14.05 6.56 -28.73
C ASN A 115 -13.73 5.10 -29.02
N ILE A 116 -13.72 4.28 -27.99
CA ILE A 116 -13.46 2.85 -28.10
C ILE A 116 -14.50 2.03 -27.36
N ILE A 117 -14.71 0.81 -27.84
CA ILE A 117 -15.46 -0.22 -27.12
C ILE A 117 -14.46 -1.29 -26.72
N VAL A 118 -14.37 -1.55 -25.43
CA VAL A 118 -13.43 -2.48 -24.82
C VAL A 118 -14.16 -3.76 -24.40
N ASP A 119 -13.64 -4.91 -24.79
CA ASP A 119 -14.01 -6.22 -24.24
C ASP A 119 -13.26 -6.42 -22.93
N THR A 120 -13.99 -6.48 -21.84
CA THR A 120 -13.43 -6.57 -20.49
C THR A 120 -12.79 -7.94 -20.27
N LYS A 121 -11.50 -7.97 -20.00
CA LYS A 121 -10.78 -9.19 -19.59
C LYS A 121 -10.62 -9.25 -18.08
N ARG A 122 -10.47 -8.08 -17.41
CA ARG A 122 -10.36 -7.97 -15.96
C ARG A 122 -11.08 -6.72 -15.50
N ALA A 123 -11.82 -6.80 -14.41
CA ALA A 123 -12.54 -5.69 -13.80
C ALA A 123 -12.32 -5.67 -12.28
N GLY A 124 -12.57 -4.51 -11.67
CA GLY A 124 -12.47 -4.32 -10.21
C GLY A 124 -11.08 -4.65 -9.67
N ASP A 125 -11.03 -5.43 -8.60
CA ASP A 125 -9.78 -5.79 -7.89
C ASP A 125 -8.81 -6.65 -8.71
N ASN A 126 -9.25 -7.21 -9.84
CA ASN A 126 -8.43 -8.05 -10.71
C ASN A 126 -7.67 -7.25 -11.77
N THR A 127 -7.89 -5.95 -11.91
CA THR A 127 -7.16 -5.10 -12.84
C THR A 127 -5.69 -4.97 -12.48
N VAL A 128 -4.84 -4.65 -13.47
CA VAL A 128 -3.40 -4.43 -13.24
C VAL A 128 -3.16 -3.35 -12.19
N VAL A 129 -3.91 -2.24 -12.29
CA VAL A 129 -3.79 -1.13 -11.35
C VAL A 129 -4.21 -1.53 -9.93
N SER A 130 -5.33 -2.22 -9.77
CA SER A 130 -5.76 -2.72 -8.46
C SER A 130 -4.74 -3.66 -7.83
N ARG A 131 -4.08 -4.50 -8.63
CA ARG A 131 -3.00 -5.37 -8.14
C ARG A 131 -1.78 -4.58 -7.69
N ILE A 132 -1.40 -3.51 -8.41
CA ILE A 132 -0.30 -2.62 -8.02
C ILE A 132 -0.65 -1.94 -6.69
N ILE A 133 -1.86 -1.40 -6.56
CA ILE A 133 -2.34 -0.78 -5.31
C ILE A 133 -2.28 -1.80 -4.16
N ASN A 134 -2.82 -3.00 -4.37
CA ASN A 134 -2.79 -4.07 -3.38
C ASN A 134 -1.36 -4.48 -2.99
N MET A 135 -0.41 -4.50 -3.93
CA MET A 135 1.00 -4.76 -3.64
C MET A 135 1.60 -3.65 -2.78
N VAL A 136 1.31 -2.39 -3.08
CA VAL A 136 1.78 -1.24 -2.30
C VAL A 136 1.13 -1.20 -0.92
N GLU A 137 -0.16 -1.49 -0.83
CA GLU A 137 -0.89 -1.53 0.45
C GLU A 137 -0.44 -2.67 1.34
N ASN A 138 -0.14 -3.83 0.78
CA ASN A 138 0.29 -5.01 1.52
C ASN A 138 1.83 -5.10 1.68
N ALA A 139 2.59 -4.23 1.02
CA ALA A 139 4.05 -4.18 1.17
C ALA A 139 4.53 -4.00 2.63
N PRO A 140 3.86 -3.21 3.50
CA PRO A 140 4.22 -3.12 4.90
C PRO A 140 3.92 -4.39 5.71
N TYR A 141 3.02 -5.27 5.24
CA TYR A 141 2.73 -6.55 5.89
C TYR A 141 3.79 -7.62 5.60
N ASN A 142 4.51 -7.49 4.50
CA ASN A 142 5.72 -8.27 4.27
C ASN A 142 6.88 -7.60 5.03
N LYS A 143 6.80 -7.61 6.38
CA LYS A 143 7.94 -7.28 7.24
C LYS A 143 9.13 -8.05 6.69
N ALA A 144 10.22 -7.35 6.37
CA ALA A 144 11.43 -8.00 5.96
C ALA A 144 11.74 -9.13 6.95
N GLN A 145 12.10 -10.31 6.48
CA GLN A 145 12.34 -11.50 7.33
C GLN A 145 13.21 -11.16 8.55
N ILE A 146 14.12 -10.22 8.39
CA ILE A 146 14.96 -9.67 9.48
C ILE A 146 14.17 -8.97 10.59
N GLN A 147 13.07 -8.24 10.28
CA GLN A 147 12.22 -7.65 11.32
C GLN A 147 11.45 -8.72 12.09
N ASP A 148 11.05 -9.78 11.42
CA ASP A 148 10.39 -10.94 12.04
C ASP A 148 11.35 -11.66 13.01
N TYR A 149 12.63 -11.79 12.64
CA TYR A 149 13.67 -12.32 13.54
C TYR A 149 13.92 -11.41 14.73
N ALA A 150 13.97 -10.09 14.52
CA ALA A 150 14.15 -9.12 15.59
C ALA A 150 12.97 -9.11 16.57
N ASP A 151 11.74 -9.21 16.07
CA ASP A 151 10.52 -9.30 16.89
C ASP A 151 10.47 -10.63 17.67
N LYS A 152 10.83 -11.76 17.06
CA LYS A 152 10.93 -13.06 17.73
C LYS A 152 12.01 -13.06 18.82
N PHE A 153 13.16 -12.47 18.52
CA PHE A 153 14.26 -12.35 19.49
C PHE A 153 13.87 -11.45 20.66
N SER A 154 13.21 -10.32 20.39
CA SER A 154 12.68 -9.43 21.41
C SER A 154 11.67 -10.14 22.30
N ASN A 155 10.75 -10.93 21.73
CA ASN A 155 9.78 -11.71 22.48
C ASN A 155 10.43 -12.77 23.38
N TYR A 156 11.59 -13.29 23.01
CA TYR A 156 12.34 -14.22 23.84
C TYR A 156 13.09 -13.52 24.98
N LEU A 157 13.48 -12.25 24.80
CA LEU A 157 14.17 -11.46 25.82
C LEU A 157 13.24 -10.98 26.95
N VAL A 158 11.93 -10.81 26.67
CA VAL A 158 10.96 -10.35 27.66
C VAL A 158 10.92 -11.26 28.91
N PRO A 159 10.71 -12.59 28.80
CA PRO A 159 10.71 -13.46 29.97
C PRO A 159 12.05 -13.49 30.69
N PHE A 160 13.17 -13.34 29.96
CA PHE A 160 14.51 -13.27 30.55
C PHE A 160 14.71 -12.00 31.37
N ASN A 161 14.20 -10.85 30.93
CA ASN A 161 14.21 -9.60 31.68
C ASN A 161 13.39 -9.70 33.00
N PHE A 162 12.24 -10.38 32.96
CA PHE A 162 11.45 -10.64 34.16
C PHE A 162 12.22 -11.51 35.15
N LEU A 163 12.93 -12.52 34.69
CA LEU A 163 13.77 -13.38 35.54
C LEU A 163 14.91 -12.58 36.21
N LEU A 164 15.60 -11.73 35.41
CA LEU A 164 16.66 -10.85 35.90
C LEU A 164 16.13 -9.82 36.91
N ALA A 165 14.98 -9.22 36.70
CA ALA A 165 14.33 -8.31 37.61
C ALA A 165 13.97 -9.01 38.91
N GLY A 166 13.45 -10.24 38.85
CA GLY A 166 13.17 -11.07 40.04
C GLY A 166 14.44 -11.42 40.82
N ALA A 167 15.51 -11.82 40.14
CA ALA A 167 16.80 -12.09 40.75
C ALA A 167 17.40 -10.85 41.44
N THR A 168 17.30 -9.69 40.78
CA THR A 168 17.75 -8.40 41.32
C THR A 168 16.95 -8.03 42.60
N TYR A 169 15.63 -8.28 42.58
CA TYR A 169 14.79 -8.06 43.75
C TYR A 169 15.20 -8.96 44.93
N LEU A 170 15.43 -10.24 44.69
CA LEU A 170 15.85 -11.19 45.72
C LEU A 170 17.22 -10.82 46.33
N ALA A 171 18.17 -10.39 45.49
CA ALA A 171 19.53 -10.03 45.91
C ALA A 171 19.58 -8.70 46.64
N THR A 172 18.82 -7.68 46.20
CA THR A 172 18.94 -6.32 46.73
C THR A 172 17.79 -5.92 47.65
N LYS A 173 16.70 -6.69 47.70
CA LYS A 173 15.43 -6.40 48.39
C LYS A 173 14.88 -4.99 48.11
N SER A 174 15.29 -4.39 46.97
CA SER A 174 14.90 -3.05 46.57
C SER A 174 14.00 -3.14 45.33
N PHE A 175 12.72 -2.81 45.51
CA PHE A 175 11.73 -2.80 44.43
C PHE A 175 12.09 -1.79 43.34
N THR A 176 12.67 -0.64 43.71
CA THR A 176 13.09 0.39 42.76
C THR A 176 14.19 -0.10 41.79
N ARG A 177 15.14 -0.92 42.28
CA ARG A 177 16.19 -1.48 41.43
C ARG A 177 15.66 -2.55 40.46
N ALA A 178 14.73 -3.37 40.94
CA ALA A 178 14.06 -4.35 40.08
C ALA A 178 13.24 -3.68 38.99
N LEU A 179 12.50 -2.61 39.30
CA LEU A 179 11.75 -1.82 38.31
C LEU A 179 12.68 -1.14 37.31
N ASN A 180 13.81 -0.58 37.73
CA ASN A 180 14.77 0.01 36.79
C ASN A 180 15.33 -1.03 35.80
N MET A 181 15.49 -2.28 36.24
CA MET A 181 15.93 -3.36 35.37
C MET A 181 14.88 -3.75 34.33
N MET A 182 13.59 -3.67 34.67
CA MET A 182 12.48 -3.89 33.75
C MET A 182 12.31 -2.79 32.71
N VAL A 183 12.68 -1.54 33.05
CA VAL A 183 12.57 -0.39 32.13
C VAL A 183 13.65 -0.41 31.04
N ILE A 184 14.75 -1.17 31.25
CA ILE A 184 15.77 -1.38 30.22
C ILE A 184 15.21 -2.37 29.19
N ASP A 185 14.39 -1.85 28.29
CA ASP A 185 13.83 -2.64 27.22
C ASP A 185 14.82 -2.69 26.03
N TYR A 186 15.58 -3.78 25.94
CA TYR A 186 16.47 -4.07 24.81
C TYR A 186 15.72 -4.15 23.48
N SER A 187 14.42 -4.42 23.50
CA SER A 187 13.53 -4.49 22.35
C SER A 187 13.46 -3.16 21.62
N CYS A 188 13.36 -2.03 22.31
CA CYS A 188 13.37 -0.70 21.71
C CYS A 188 14.70 -0.37 21.03
N GLY A 189 15.83 -0.74 21.66
CA GLY A 189 17.17 -0.54 21.08
C GLY A 189 17.38 -1.32 19.78
N ILE A 190 16.95 -2.57 19.74
CA ILE A 190 17.05 -3.43 18.56
C ILE A 190 16.15 -2.93 17.44
N LYS A 191 14.89 -2.56 17.73
CA LYS A 191 13.96 -2.01 16.73
C LYS A 191 14.47 -0.71 16.11
N LEU A 192 15.03 0.17 16.93
CA LEU A 192 15.58 1.45 16.45
C LEU A 192 16.84 1.24 15.60
N SER A 193 17.75 0.37 16.02
CA SER A 193 19.00 0.09 15.30
C SER A 193 18.74 -0.62 13.97
N THR A 194 17.80 -1.55 13.91
CA THR A 194 17.42 -2.22 12.65
C THR A 194 16.77 -1.25 11.68
N ALA A 195 15.86 -0.39 12.13
CA ALA A 195 15.24 0.62 11.29
C ALA A 195 16.26 1.62 10.73
N ALA A 196 17.24 2.07 11.56
CA ALA A 196 18.30 2.97 11.15
C ALA A 196 19.24 2.30 10.14
N ALA A 197 19.63 1.04 10.35
CA ALA A 197 20.47 0.26 9.43
C ALA A 197 19.79 0.07 8.07
N PHE A 198 18.49 -0.23 8.05
CA PHE A 198 17.71 -0.36 6.81
C PHE A 198 17.66 0.95 6.04
N SER A 199 17.36 2.07 6.70
CA SER A 199 17.33 3.39 6.07
C SER A 199 18.70 3.78 5.50
N ALA A 200 19.78 3.46 6.21
CA ALA A 200 21.14 3.70 5.73
C ALA A 200 21.49 2.83 4.51
N THR A 201 21.06 1.57 4.49
CA THR A 201 21.29 0.64 3.38
C THR A 201 20.54 1.07 2.13
N ILE A 202 19.25 1.44 2.28
CA ILE A 202 18.45 1.95 1.17
C ILE A 202 19.06 3.25 0.60
N ASN A 203 19.45 4.18 1.47
CA ASN A 203 20.08 5.42 1.03
C ASN A 203 21.42 5.18 0.30
N ASN A 204 22.20 4.20 0.72
CA ASN A 204 23.43 3.80 0.03
C ASN A 204 23.14 3.13 -1.32
N ALA A 205 22.13 2.27 -1.40
CA ALA A 205 21.74 1.60 -2.64
C ALA A 205 21.26 2.64 -3.68
N VAL A 206 20.44 3.62 -3.25
CA VAL A 206 19.95 4.71 -4.12
C VAL A 206 21.10 5.61 -4.61
N LYS A 207 22.18 5.77 -3.84
CA LYS A 207 23.35 6.55 -4.26
C LYS A 207 24.31 5.84 -5.21
N GLN A 208 24.23 4.51 -5.26
CA GLN A 208 25.11 3.68 -6.08
C GLN A 208 24.43 3.16 -7.37
N GLY A 209 23.12 3.28 -7.50
CA GLY A 209 22.31 2.87 -8.65
C GLY A 209 21.71 4.01 -9.38
#